data_8200e8d2da664ded73a3f7171fa39701
#
_entry.id   8200e8d2da664ded73a3f7171fa39701
#
_cell.length_a   1.000
_cell.length_b   1.000
_cell.length_c   1.000
_cell.angle_alpha   90.00
_cell.angle_beta   90.00
_cell.angle_gamma   90.00
#
_symmetry.space_group_name_H-M   'P 1'
#
loop_
_entity.id
_entity.type
_entity.pdbx_description
1 polymer ?
#
loop_
_entity_poly.entity_id
_entity_poly.type
_entity_poly.pdbx_seq_one_letter_code
_entity_poly.pdbx_strand_id
1 'polypeptide(L)'
;MFKNLVLISFISLPLASENLLDIYNEALDNDPQYKSSEYSLLAGKEFVVQGRAGLLPNVTLSGSTNWNEYYQFDELQSSYNNNSVTARLTQPLFRLDSWFNFKRSKKLTDASEADFAYAQQNLIIRTVEKYFGVLRAIDNLNAAISEEKAIKKQLDQIQQRFEVGLSAITEVQEAQLAYDLSLAAKIRSEGALFNAREELNSL
;
A
#
# COMPACT_ATOMS: atom_id res chain seq x y z
N MET A 1 24.52 -8.89 -28.47
CA MET A 1 25.14 -8.58 -27.19
C MET A 1 24.97 -7.08 -26.93
N PHE A 2 23.77 -6.66 -26.43
CA PHE A 2 23.48 -5.27 -26.06
C PHE A 2 23.02 -5.25 -24.60
N LYS A 3 23.88 -4.71 -23.74
CA LYS A 3 23.57 -4.41 -22.34
C LYS A 3 22.76 -3.11 -22.29
N ASN A 4 21.48 -3.19 -22.03
CA ASN A 4 20.67 -2.04 -21.64
C ASN A 4 20.95 -1.72 -20.17
N LEU A 5 21.78 -0.70 -19.97
CA LEU A 5 22.01 -0.06 -18.69
C LEU A 5 20.80 0.84 -18.42
N VAL A 6 19.87 0.40 -17.58
CA VAL A 6 18.80 1.24 -17.06
C VAL A 6 19.41 2.19 -16.02
N LEU A 7 19.63 3.40 -16.43
CA LEU A 7 20.01 4.51 -15.53
C LEU A 7 18.75 4.87 -14.73
N ILE A 8 18.63 4.36 -13.50
CA ILE A 8 17.65 4.86 -12.53
C ILE A 8 18.15 6.23 -12.08
N SER A 9 17.60 7.27 -12.69
CA SER A 9 17.78 8.65 -12.28
C SER A 9 17.06 8.84 -10.94
N PHE A 10 17.81 8.86 -9.84
CA PHE A 10 17.31 9.35 -8.54
C PHE A 10 17.08 10.86 -8.68
N ILE A 11 15.86 11.25 -9.00
CA ILE A 11 15.42 12.63 -8.87
C ILE A 11 15.22 12.88 -7.37
N SER A 12 16.25 13.36 -6.70
CA SER A 12 16.14 13.94 -5.37
C SER A 12 15.43 15.29 -5.51
N LEU A 13 14.11 15.29 -5.47
CA LEU A 13 13.33 16.51 -5.34
C LEU A 13 13.68 17.20 -4.02
N PRO A 14 13.93 18.52 -4.03
CA PRO A 14 14.16 19.28 -2.79
C PRO A 14 12.81 19.41 -2.05
N LEU A 15 12.60 18.60 -1.02
CA LEU A 15 11.42 18.63 -0.12
C LEU A 15 11.27 19.97 0.65
N ALA A 16 11.99 21.01 0.26
CA ALA A 16 12.09 22.26 1.03
C ALA A 16 10.94 23.27 0.79
N SER A 17 9.97 22.96 -0.08
CA SER A 17 8.87 23.89 -0.37
C SER A 17 7.53 23.21 -0.71
N GLU A 18 7.42 21.89 -0.64
CA GLU A 18 6.16 21.23 -0.95
C GLU A 18 5.17 21.43 0.21
N ASN A 19 4.03 22.04 -0.15
CA ASN A 19 2.92 22.21 0.79
C ASN A 19 2.23 20.86 1.02
N LEU A 20 1.70 20.63 2.22
CA LEU A 20 0.90 19.45 2.55
C LEU A 20 -0.15 19.11 1.46
N LEU A 21 -0.74 20.14 0.84
CA LEU A 21 -1.75 19.95 -0.21
C LEU A 21 -1.13 19.36 -1.49
N ASP A 22 0.08 19.76 -1.83
CA ASP A 22 0.78 19.26 -3.03
C ASP A 22 1.10 17.77 -2.86
N ILE A 23 1.62 17.39 -1.70
CA ILE A 23 1.89 15.99 -1.35
C ILE A 23 0.59 15.15 -1.33
N TYR A 24 -0.50 15.71 -0.80
CA TYR A 24 -1.79 15.02 -0.82
C TYR A 24 -2.29 14.77 -2.25
N ASN A 25 -2.15 15.75 -3.13
CA ASN A 25 -2.54 15.61 -4.55
C ASN A 25 -1.66 14.55 -5.26
N GLU A 26 -0.36 14.51 -4.96
CA GLU A 26 0.53 13.49 -5.50
C GLU A 26 0.17 12.08 -4.95
N ALA A 27 -0.18 11.98 -3.68
CA ALA A 27 -0.64 10.73 -3.07
C ALA A 27 -1.97 10.24 -3.67
N LEU A 28 -2.91 11.13 -4.04
CA LEU A 28 -4.14 10.74 -4.76
C LEU A 28 -3.85 10.01 -6.07
N ASP A 29 -2.80 10.44 -6.76
CA ASP A 29 -2.44 9.89 -8.08
C ASP A 29 -1.53 8.65 -7.97
N ASN A 30 -0.81 8.46 -6.88
CA ASN A 30 0.24 7.45 -6.79
C ASN A 30 0.05 6.42 -5.67
N ASP A 31 -0.71 6.71 -4.61
CA ASP A 31 -0.87 5.78 -3.47
C ASP A 31 -1.49 4.44 -3.89
N PRO A 32 -0.76 3.32 -3.73
CA PRO A 32 -1.24 2.01 -4.18
C PRO A 32 -2.45 1.52 -3.38
N GLN A 33 -2.56 1.90 -2.10
CA GLN A 33 -3.66 1.49 -1.23
C GLN A 33 -4.96 2.23 -1.63
N TYR A 34 -4.84 3.51 -1.96
CA TYR A 34 -5.96 4.29 -2.46
C TYR A 34 -6.47 3.74 -3.80
N LYS A 35 -5.57 3.49 -4.76
CA LYS A 35 -5.91 2.87 -6.05
C LYS A 35 -6.55 1.49 -5.89
N SER A 36 -6.04 0.67 -4.98
CA SER A 36 -6.65 -0.63 -4.67
C SER A 36 -8.09 -0.48 -4.17
N SER A 37 -8.36 0.54 -3.35
CA SER A 37 -9.70 0.83 -2.85
C SER A 37 -10.63 1.32 -3.97
N GLU A 38 -10.12 2.09 -4.93
CA GLU A 38 -10.85 2.52 -6.11
C GLU A 38 -11.27 1.33 -6.99
N TYR A 39 -10.33 0.41 -7.27
CA TYR A 39 -10.66 -0.81 -8.00
C TYR A 39 -11.62 -1.73 -7.24
N SER A 40 -11.54 -1.75 -5.91
CA SER A 40 -12.48 -2.48 -5.06
C SER A 40 -13.89 -1.89 -5.15
N LEU A 41 -14.02 -0.58 -5.22
CA LEU A 41 -15.28 0.10 -5.48
C LEU A 41 -15.84 -0.27 -6.86
N LEU A 42 -15.00 -0.26 -7.91
CA LEU A 42 -15.44 -0.66 -9.25
C LEU A 42 -15.96 -2.10 -9.25
N ALA A 43 -15.25 -3.02 -8.61
CA ALA A 43 -15.71 -4.40 -8.43
C ALA A 43 -17.02 -4.47 -7.62
N GLY A 44 -17.15 -3.65 -6.57
CA GLY A 44 -18.36 -3.56 -5.75
C GLY A 44 -19.59 -3.06 -6.53
N LYS A 45 -19.41 -2.17 -7.49
CA LYS A 45 -20.50 -1.71 -8.38
C LYS A 45 -21.06 -2.82 -9.28
N GLU A 46 -20.22 -3.81 -9.62
CA GLU A 46 -20.67 -4.96 -10.40
C GLU A 46 -21.62 -5.91 -9.63
N PHE A 47 -21.69 -5.82 -8.29
CA PHE A 47 -22.65 -6.61 -7.52
C PHE A 47 -24.10 -6.39 -7.95
N VAL A 48 -24.47 -5.16 -8.30
CA VAL A 48 -25.82 -4.85 -8.79
C VAL A 48 -26.07 -5.52 -10.14
N VAL A 49 -25.08 -5.53 -11.02
CA VAL A 49 -25.18 -6.19 -12.35
C VAL A 49 -25.34 -7.70 -12.17
N GLN A 50 -24.52 -8.32 -11.31
CA GLN A 50 -24.60 -9.75 -10.98
C GLN A 50 -25.94 -10.10 -10.32
N GLY A 51 -26.39 -9.29 -9.36
CA GLY A 51 -27.68 -9.50 -8.72
C GLY A 51 -28.88 -9.42 -9.68
N ARG A 52 -28.78 -8.54 -10.69
CA ARG A 52 -29.78 -8.41 -11.76
C ARG A 52 -29.80 -9.65 -12.67
N ALA A 53 -28.65 -10.31 -12.88
CA ALA A 53 -28.56 -11.47 -13.75
C ALA A 53 -29.53 -12.61 -13.35
N GLY A 54 -29.79 -12.78 -12.04
CA GLY A 54 -30.79 -13.76 -11.55
C GLY A 54 -32.24 -13.44 -11.90
N LEU A 55 -32.55 -12.27 -12.44
CA LEU A 55 -33.86 -11.84 -12.90
C LEU A 55 -33.99 -11.86 -14.43
N LEU A 56 -32.88 -12.05 -15.14
CA LEU A 56 -32.84 -12.05 -16.60
C LEU A 56 -32.97 -13.46 -17.19
N PRO A 57 -33.32 -13.59 -18.49
CA PRO A 57 -33.26 -14.87 -19.18
C PRO A 57 -31.84 -15.45 -19.17
N ASN A 58 -31.75 -16.74 -18.88
CA ASN A 58 -30.51 -17.51 -18.98
C ASN A 58 -30.58 -18.43 -20.20
N VAL A 59 -29.55 -18.33 -21.04
CA VAL A 59 -29.38 -19.22 -22.21
C VAL A 59 -28.21 -20.15 -21.93
N THR A 60 -28.47 -21.45 -21.94
CA THR A 60 -27.45 -22.49 -21.81
C THR A 60 -27.35 -23.28 -23.10
N LEU A 61 -26.13 -23.47 -23.58
CA LEU A 61 -25.81 -24.37 -24.69
C LEU A 61 -24.94 -25.51 -24.13
N SER A 62 -25.39 -26.76 -24.32
CA SER A 62 -24.64 -27.93 -23.88
C SER A 62 -24.49 -28.91 -25.04
N GLY A 63 -23.33 -29.52 -25.14
CA GLY A 63 -23.05 -30.60 -26.09
C GLY A 63 -22.50 -31.79 -25.34
N SER A 64 -22.95 -32.98 -25.72
CA SER A 64 -22.39 -34.22 -25.21
C SER A 64 -22.14 -35.23 -26.37
N THR A 65 -21.08 -35.98 -26.19
CA THR A 65 -20.76 -37.12 -27.06
C THR A 65 -20.54 -38.34 -26.16
N ASN A 66 -21.25 -39.38 -26.40
CA ASN A 66 -21.15 -40.62 -25.64
C ASN A 66 -20.85 -41.79 -26.60
N TRP A 67 -19.72 -42.41 -26.38
CA TRP A 67 -19.38 -43.64 -27.07
C TRP A 67 -19.95 -44.80 -26.30
N ASN A 68 -20.82 -45.62 -26.96
CA ASN A 68 -21.51 -46.75 -26.35
C ASN A 68 -21.05 -48.04 -27.06
N GLU A 69 -20.67 -49.03 -26.28
CA GLU A 69 -20.35 -50.37 -26.71
C GLU A 69 -21.28 -51.35 -26.01
N TYR A 70 -21.95 -52.19 -26.81
CA TYR A 70 -22.85 -53.20 -26.30
C TYR A 70 -22.21 -54.59 -26.48
N TYR A 71 -21.98 -55.27 -25.37
CA TYR A 71 -21.42 -56.63 -25.35
C TYR A 71 -22.52 -57.63 -24.95
N GLN A 72 -22.53 -58.77 -25.66
CA GLN A 72 -23.36 -59.90 -25.30
C GLN A 72 -22.50 -61.17 -25.37
N PHE A 73 -22.48 -61.97 -24.30
CA PHE A 73 -21.63 -63.16 -24.15
C PHE A 73 -20.14 -62.89 -24.42
N ASP A 74 -19.63 -61.75 -23.94
CA ASP A 74 -18.25 -61.25 -24.13
C ASP A 74 -17.88 -60.88 -25.57
N GLU A 75 -18.86 -60.90 -26.49
CA GLU A 75 -18.63 -60.42 -27.87
C GLU A 75 -19.24 -59.03 -28.07
N LEU A 76 -18.46 -58.11 -28.72
CA LEU A 76 -18.93 -56.79 -29.09
C LEU A 76 -20.03 -56.90 -30.16
N GLN A 77 -21.29 -56.65 -29.82
CA GLN A 77 -22.43 -56.73 -30.72
C GLN A 77 -22.69 -55.40 -31.46
N SER A 78 -22.41 -54.28 -30.82
CA SER A 78 -22.65 -52.97 -31.41
C SER A 78 -21.76 -51.91 -30.77
N SER A 79 -21.28 -50.98 -31.57
CA SER A 79 -20.59 -49.79 -31.12
C SER A 79 -21.17 -48.58 -31.84
N TYR A 80 -21.62 -47.59 -31.13
CA TYR A 80 -22.18 -46.38 -31.71
C TYR A 80 -21.86 -45.14 -30.84
N ASN A 81 -21.69 -44.02 -31.53
CA ASN A 81 -21.53 -42.72 -30.86
C ASN A 81 -22.85 -41.97 -30.90
N ASN A 82 -23.26 -41.51 -29.71
CA ASN A 82 -24.47 -40.71 -29.56
C ASN A 82 -24.03 -39.26 -29.26
N ASN A 83 -24.40 -38.34 -30.16
CA ASN A 83 -24.11 -36.92 -30.04
C ASN A 83 -25.39 -36.16 -29.81
N SER A 84 -25.36 -35.24 -28.81
CA SER A 84 -26.47 -34.34 -28.57
C SER A 84 -26.00 -32.90 -28.39
N VAL A 85 -26.78 -31.97 -28.96
CA VAL A 85 -26.61 -30.53 -28.73
C VAL A 85 -27.93 -29.99 -28.26
N THR A 86 -27.91 -29.33 -27.11
CA THR A 86 -29.12 -28.79 -26.50
C THR A 86 -28.94 -27.32 -26.22
N ALA A 87 -29.84 -26.48 -26.74
CA ALA A 87 -29.97 -25.07 -26.38
C ALA A 87 -31.23 -24.92 -25.47
N ARG A 88 -31.03 -24.34 -24.28
CA ARG A 88 -32.10 -24.12 -23.33
C ARG A 88 -32.16 -22.64 -22.95
N LEU A 89 -33.36 -22.04 -23.09
CA LEU A 89 -33.70 -20.71 -22.59
C LEU A 89 -34.57 -20.85 -21.35
N THR A 90 -34.16 -20.25 -20.23
CA THR A 90 -34.91 -20.24 -18.98
C THR A 90 -35.14 -18.81 -18.54
N GLN A 91 -36.41 -18.38 -18.42
CA GLN A 91 -36.78 -17.06 -17.90
C GLN A 91 -37.51 -17.25 -16.58
N PRO A 92 -36.95 -16.76 -15.46
CA PRO A 92 -37.71 -16.70 -14.21
C PRO A 92 -38.81 -15.64 -14.32
N LEU A 93 -40.09 -16.05 -14.18
CA LEU A 93 -41.23 -15.12 -14.18
C LEU A 93 -41.47 -14.52 -12.81
N PHE A 94 -41.37 -15.34 -11.75
CA PHE A 94 -41.53 -14.92 -10.36
C PHE A 94 -40.61 -15.74 -9.47
N ARG A 95 -39.56 -15.10 -8.94
CA ARG A 95 -38.59 -15.68 -8.01
C ARG A 95 -38.26 -14.69 -6.90
N LEU A 96 -38.84 -14.91 -5.74
CA LEU A 96 -38.70 -14.03 -4.58
C LEU A 96 -37.25 -14.04 -4.05
N ASP A 97 -36.57 -15.18 -4.11
CA ASP A 97 -35.15 -15.33 -3.79
C ASP A 97 -34.25 -14.44 -4.67
N SER A 98 -34.47 -14.48 -5.99
CA SER A 98 -33.72 -13.63 -6.93
C SER A 98 -33.99 -12.14 -6.69
N TRP A 99 -35.21 -11.77 -6.33
CA TRP A 99 -35.54 -10.39 -5.99
C TRP A 99 -34.85 -9.92 -4.71
N PHE A 100 -34.82 -10.72 -3.67
CA PHE A 100 -34.09 -10.38 -2.45
C PHE A 100 -32.58 -10.38 -2.66
N ASN A 101 -32.03 -11.28 -3.48
CA ASN A 101 -30.63 -11.25 -3.88
C ASN A 101 -30.27 -9.96 -4.62
N PHE A 102 -31.11 -9.48 -5.52
CA PHE A 102 -30.92 -8.20 -6.18
C PHE A 102 -30.94 -7.01 -5.18
N LYS A 103 -31.88 -7.01 -4.23
CA LYS A 103 -31.88 -6.00 -3.15
C LYS A 103 -30.64 -6.05 -2.29
N ARG A 104 -30.17 -7.26 -1.95
CA ARG A 104 -28.93 -7.48 -1.21
C ARG A 104 -27.73 -6.92 -1.99
N SER A 105 -27.66 -7.18 -3.30
CA SER A 105 -26.57 -6.71 -4.15
C SER A 105 -26.47 -5.18 -4.17
N LYS A 106 -27.60 -4.47 -4.18
CA LYS A 106 -27.61 -3.02 -4.02
C LYS A 106 -26.98 -2.59 -2.70
N LYS A 107 -27.31 -3.29 -1.59
CA LYS A 107 -26.73 -2.96 -0.28
C LYS A 107 -25.25 -3.29 -0.17
N LEU A 108 -24.77 -4.29 -0.89
CA LEU A 108 -23.34 -4.57 -1.02
C LEU A 108 -22.60 -3.47 -1.79
N THR A 109 -23.23 -2.93 -2.83
CA THR A 109 -22.67 -1.76 -3.54
C THR A 109 -22.64 -0.52 -2.62
N ASP A 110 -23.73 -0.22 -1.89
CA ASP A 110 -23.75 0.88 -0.90
C ASP A 110 -22.62 0.71 0.13
N ALA A 111 -22.34 -0.52 0.60
CA ALA A 111 -21.24 -0.82 1.50
C ALA A 111 -19.87 -0.53 0.85
N SER A 112 -19.67 -0.96 -0.40
CA SER A 112 -18.42 -0.68 -1.13
C SER A 112 -18.19 0.82 -1.35
N GLU A 113 -19.24 1.61 -1.52
CA GLU A 113 -19.15 3.08 -1.61
C GLU A 113 -18.73 3.70 -0.26
N ALA A 114 -19.27 3.18 0.84
CA ALA A 114 -18.87 3.61 2.18
C ALA A 114 -17.41 3.25 2.51
N ASP A 115 -16.98 2.05 2.11
CA ASP A 115 -15.58 1.60 2.28
C ASP A 115 -14.61 2.48 1.49
N PHE A 116 -15.00 2.88 0.28
CA PHE A 116 -14.18 3.81 -0.50
C PHE A 116 -14.13 5.21 0.12
N ALA A 117 -15.25 5.73 0.62
CA ALA A 117 -15.27 6.99 1.36
C ALA A 117 -14.37 6.96 2.60
N TYR A 118 -14.34 5.82 3.31
CA TYR A 118 -13.39 5.61 4.40
C TYR A 118 -11.93 5.61 3.91
N ALA A 119 -11.63 4.97 2.79
CA ALA A 119 -10.28 4.97 2.21
C ALA A 119 -9.81 6.38 1.83
N GLN A 120 -10.70 7.23 1.31
CA GLN A 120 -10.40 8.64 1.03
C GLN A 120 -10.03 9.41 2.31
N GLN A 121 -10.80 9.26 3.39
CA GLN A 121 -10.49 9.89 4.67
C GLN A 121 -9.18 9.35 5.27
N ASN A 122 -8.94 8.06 5.14
CA ASN A 122 -7.70 7.42 5.62
C ASN A 122 -6.46 7.94 4.89
N LEU A 123 -6.55 8.16 3.57
CA LEU A 123 -5.44 8.77 2.81
C LEU A 123 -5.08 10.16 3.37
N ILE A 124 -6.08 11.00 3.67
CA ILE A 124 -5.83 12.32 4.26
C ILE A 124 -5.06 12.17 5.57
N ILE A 125 -5.52 11.30 6.47
CA ILE A 125 -4.89 11.08 7.77
C ILE A 125 -3.45 10.59 7.60
N ARG A 126 -3.22 9.56 6.76
CA ARG A 126 -1.88 9.02 6.51
C ARG A 126 -0.93 10.06 5.93
N THR A 127 -1.38 10.88 4.99
CA THR A 127 -0.58 11.94 4.39
C THR A 127 -0.18 12.97 5.45
N VAL A 128 -1.14 13.40 6.28
CA VAL A 128 -0.90 14.36 7.38
C VAL A 128 0.10 13.80 8.39
N GLU A 129 -0.09 12.57 8.84
CA GLU A 129 0.79 11.92 9.81
C GLU A 129 2.23 11.79 9.30
N LYS A 130 2.41 11.34 8.06
CA LYS A 130 3.75 11.18 7.45
C LYS A 130 4.41 12.53 7.20
N TYR A 131 3.67 13.52 6.71
CA TYR A 131 4.19 14.88 6.51
C TYR A 131 4.70 15.49 7.82
N PHE A 132 3.88 15.49 8.88
CA PHE A 132 4.31 15.98 10.17
C PHE A 132 5.38 15.09 10.84
N GLY A 133 5.44 13.81 10.48
CA GLY A 133 6.53 12.92 10.85
C GLY A 133 7.87 13.42 10.34
N VAL A 134 7.95 13.82 9.05
CA VAL A 134 9.14 14.41 8.45
C VAL A 134 9.52 15.75 9.12
N LEU A 135 8.56 16.64 9.33
CA LEU A 135 8.83 17.93 10.00
C LEU A 135 9.40 17.72 11.40
N ARG A 136 8.80 16.81 12.18
CA ARG A 136 9.30 16.46 13.52
C ARG A 136 10.72 15.88 13.47
N ALA A 137 11.02 15.05 12.49
CA ALA A 137 12.35 14.47 12.31
C ALA A 137 13.40 15.56 11.95
N ILE A 138 13.02 16.56 11.13
CA ILE A 138 13.86 17.74 10.83
C ILE A 138 14.16 18.54 12.09
N ASP A 139 13.14 18.83 12.91
CA ASP A 139 13.31 19.60 14.14
C ASP A 139 14.19 18.85 15.15
N ASN A 140 14.00 17.53 15.29
CA ASN A 140 14.84 16.69 16.14
C ASN A 140 16.30 16.65 15.67
N LEU A 141 16.53 16.58 14.37
CA LEU A 141 17.88 16.64 13.82
C LEU A 141 18.54 18.01 14.09
N ASN A 142 17.81 19.11 13.89
CA ASN A 142 18.30 20.46 14.16
C ASN A 142 18.67 20.66 15.65
N ALA A 143 17.84 20.09 16.54
CA ALA A 143 18.14 20.08 17.98
C ALA A 143 19.42 19.28 18.28
N ALA A 144 19.56 18.07 17.75
CA ALA A 144 20.73 17.23 17.94
C ALA A 144 22.03 17.86 17.38
N ILE A 145 21.95 18.52 16.24
CA ILE A 145 23.09 19.28 15.66
C ILE A 145 23.49 20.43 16.60
N SER A 146 22.51 21.14 17.15
CA SER A 146 22.75 22.25 18.07
C SER A 146 23.38 21.79 19.38
N GLU A 147 22.92 20.66 19.91
CA GLU A 147 23.44 20.01 21.11
C GLU A 147 24.87 19.51 20.88
N GLU A 148 25.14 18.78 19.80
CA GLU A 148 26.48 18.30 19.43
C GLU A 148 27.47 19.49 19.34
N LYS A 149 27.07 20.59 18.70
CA LYS A 149 27.90 21.78 18.59
C LYS A 149 28.18 22.45 19.93
N ALA A 150 27.23 22.45 20.85
CA ALA A 150 27.42 23.01 22.19
C ALA A 150 28.35 22.15 23.04
N ILE A 151 28.15 20.83 23.04
CA ILE A 151 29.01 19.89 23.78
C ILE A 151 30.41 19.86 23.22
N LYS A 152 30.59 19.94 21.89
CA LYS A 152 31.91 20.05 21.27
C LYS A 152 32.67 21.27 21.78
N LYS A 153 32.01 22.44 21.84
CA LYS A 153 32.67 23.65 22.38
C LYS A 153 33.06 23.48 23.85
N GLN A 154 32.26 22.78 24.63
CA GLN A 154 32.58 22.48 26.03
C GLN A 154 33.80 21.54 26.12
N LEU A 155 33.87 20.51 25.30
CA LEU A 155 35.04 19.65 25.20
C LEU A 155 36.30 20.44 24.85
N ASP A 156 36.24 21.28 23.81
CA ASP A 156 37.38 22.11 23.38
C ASP A 156 37.85 23.04 24.54
N GLN A 157 36.95 23.61 25.30
CA GLN A 157 37.27 24.44 26.46
C GLN A 157 37.94 23.64 27.60
N ILE A 158 37.44 22.44 27.91
CA ILE A 158 38.02 21.59 28.95
C ILE A 158 39.40 21.09 28.52
N GLN A 159 39.61 20.77 27.25
CA GLN A 159 40.91 20.40 26.69
C GLN A 159 41.93 21.55 26.82
N GLN A 160 41.55 22.78 26.46
CA GLN A 160 42.40 23.95 26.62
C GLN A 160 42.79 24.20 28.09
N ARG A 161 41.84 24.05 29.01
CA ARG A 161 42.09 24.17 30.45
C ARG A 161 43.03 23.08 30.98
N PHE A 162 42.91 21.86 30.48
CA PHE A 162 43.82 20.76 30.80
C PHE A 162 45.23 21.03 30.31
N GLU A 163 45.44 21.54 29.08
CA GLU A 163 46.72 21.89 28.50
C GLU A 163 47.49 22.92 29.33
N VAL A 164 46.79 23.83 30.02
CA VAL A 164 47.41 24.81 30.92
C VAL A 164 47.40 24.40 32.39
N GLY A 165 47.06 23.12 32.67
CA GLY A 165 47.11 22.55 34.04
C GLY A 165 45.96 22.96 34.95
N LEU A 166 44.86 23.51 34.44
CA LEU A 166 43.69 23.98 35.19
C LEU A 166 42.52 22.98 35.25
N SER A 167 42.65 21.80 34.68
CA SER A 167 41.61 20.75 34.67
C SER A 167 42.30 19.37 34.81
N ALA A 168 41.55 18.40 35.36
CA ALA A 168 42.02 17.01 35.48
C ALA A 168 41.75 16.21 34.18
N ILE A 169 42.60 15.21 33.93
CA ILE A 169 42.40 14.32 32.76
C ILE A 169 41.03 13.62 32.77
N THR A 170 40.49 13.34 33.95
CA THR A 170 39.14 12.73 34.13
C THR A 170 38.05 13.63 33.55
N GLU A 171 38.14 14.96 33.74
CA GLU A 171 37.17 15.91 33.18
C GLU A 171 37.22 15.91 31.63
N VAL A 172 38.40 15.75 31.05
CA VAL A 172 38.57 15.63 29.58
C VAL A 172 37.89 14.34 29.09
N GLN A 173 38.09 13.22 29.80
CA GLN A 173 37.47 11.95 29.42
C GLN A 173 35.94 11.98 29.56
N GLU A 174 35.41 12.62 30.59
CA GLU A 174 33.97 12.82 30.78
C GLU A 174 33.36 13.70 29.65
N ALA A 175 34.04 14.77 29.30
CA ALA A 175 33.64 15.67 28.21
C ALA A 175 33.72 14.98 26.84
N GLN A 176 34.73 14.13 26.62
CA GLN A 176 34.84 13.31 25.41
C GLN A 176 33.70 12.31 25.32
N LEU A 177 33.35 11.61 26.41
CA LEU A 177 32.22 10.70 26.45
C LEU A 177 30.91 11.44 26.10
N ALA A 178 30.69 12.63 26.69
CA ALA A 178 29.52 13.42 26.39
C ALA A 178 29.43 13.82 24.91
N TYR A 179 30.57 14.17 24.31
CA TYR A 179 30.64 14.48 22.88
C TYR A 179 30.32 13.25 22.02
N ASP A 180 30.90 12.10 22.31
CA ASP A 180 30.66 10.86 21.57
C ASP A 180 29.19 10.43 21.64
N LEU A 181 28.55 10.60 22.79
CA LEU A 181 27.10 10.35 22.95
C LEU A 181 26.25 11.31 22.15
N SER A 182 26.62 12.60 22.11
CA SER A 182 25.88 13.60 21.31
C SER A 182 26.04 13.36 19.81
N LEU A 183 27.22 12.94 19.37
CA LEU A 183 27.48 12.54 17.99
C LEU A 183 26.63 11.32 17.60
N ALA A 184 26.56 10.30 18.46
CA ALA A 184 25.70 9.14 18.25
C ALA A 184 24.21 9.52 18.19
N ALA A 185 23.76 10.48 19.01
CA ALA A 185 22.38 11.00 18.98
C ALA A 185 22.07 11.72 17.65
N LYS A 186 23.00 12.53 17.15
CA LYS A 186 22.88 13.21 15.85
C LYS A 186 22.75 12.17 14.71
N ILE A 187 23.64 11.18 14.64
CA ILE A 187 23.60 10.12 13.61
C ILE A 187 22.26 9.37 13.66
N ARG A 188 21.74 9.08 14.85
CA ARG A 188 20.43 8.47 15.02
C ARG A 188 19.30 9.35 14.48
N SER A 189 19.37 10.66 14.71
CA SER A 189 18.38 11.62 14.20
C SER A 189 18.45 11.77 12.68
N GLU A 190 19.65 11.70 12.08
CA GLU A 190 19.83 11.65 10.62
C GLU A 190 19.17 10.41 10.01
N GLY A 191 19.36 9.24 10.62
CA GLY A 191 18.71 8.01 10.21
C GLY A 191 17.18 8.07 10.36
N ALA A 192 16.69 8.68 11.43
CA ALA A 192 15.26 8.87 11.65
C ALA A 192 14.62 9.79 10.59
N LEU A 193 15.32 10.86 10.19
CA LEU A 193 14.86 11.74 9.12
C LEU A 193 14.85 11.02 7.77
N PHE A 194 15.87 10.23 7.48
CA PHE A 194 15.89 9.41 6.25
C PHE A 194 14.70 8.48 6.19
N ASN A 195 14.43 7.72 7.26
CA ASN A 195 13.28 6.81 7.33
C ASN A 195 11.94 7.54 7.19
N ALA A 196 11.77 8.69 7.86
CA ALA A 196 10.55 9.48 7.76
C ALA A 196 10.28 9.98 6.32
N ARG A 197 11.34 10.34 5.57
CA ARG A 197 11.23 10.73 4.16
C ARG A 197 10.83 9.55 3.28
N GLU A 198 11.45 8.38 3.47
CA GLU A 198 11.09 7.18 2.73
C GLU A 198 9.64 6.73 3.02
N GLU A 199 9.18 6.86 4.25
CA GLU A 199 7.78 6.62 4.59
C GLU A 199 6.82 7.59 3.88
N LEU A 200 7.18 8.85 3.75
CA LEU A 200 6.40 9.82 2.98
C LEU A 200 6.39 9.49 1.49
N ASN A 201 7.55 9.16 0.92
CA ASN A 201 7.68 8.78 -0.49
C ASN A 201 6.93 7.48 -0.84
N SER A 202 6.55 6.70 0.15
CA SER A 202 5.77 5.46 -0.05
C SER A 202 4.26 5.68 -0.20
N LEU A 203 3.79 6.94 -0.15
CA LEU A 203 2.42 7.32 -0.48
C LEU A 203 2.27 7.50 -1.98
#